data_aa852a57d33d1a5f59c95736b84bacca
#
_entry.id   aa852a57d33d1a5f59c95736b84bacca
#
_cell.length_a   1.000
_cell.length_b   1.000
_cell.length_c   1.000
_cell.angle_alpha   90.00
_cell.angle_beta   90.00
_cell.angle_gamma   90.00
#
_symmetry.space_group_name_H-M   'P 1'
#
loop_
_entity.id
_entity.type
_entity.pdbx_description
1 polymer ?
#
loop_
_entity_poly.entity_id
_entity_poly.type
_entity_poly.pdbx_seq_one_letter_code
_entity_poly.pdbx_strand_id
1 'polypeptide(L)'
;MKRQLLMAAVAALACALIFSGGAVAEIREGSFSVSPQLGGYVFEGNQDLEHGFTFGLGAGYNFTRNLGAEVFLNYINTETDTTGTDVDGYLYRLDGLYHFMPENKLVPYIAAGIGGITIDPDTGNDDTSFLVNYGGGVKYFLTEMIALRGDLRHVISFDDTYNNLIYTLGVDFLFGGRKKAAPAAVAPVAAAPPPPPVLDSDGDGVVDSRDKCPGTPKGVTVDSFGCPLDTDGDGVFDYLDKCPGTPKGVAVDSSGCPLDTDGDGVYDYLDKCPGTPKGVA
;
A
#
# COMPACT_ATOMS: atom_id res chain seq x y z
N MET A 1 -16.54 47.08 -16.94
CA MET A 1 -17.69 46.13 -16.88
C MET A 1 -17.35 44.73 -17.42
N LYS A 2 -16.65 44.56 -18.56
CA LYS A 2 -16.30 43.23 -19.10
C LYS A 2 -15.38 42.39 -18.19
N ARG A 3 -14.41 43.03 -17.50
CA ARG A 3 -13.49 42.33 -16.55
C ARG A 3 -14.19 41.76 -15.31
N GLN A 4 -15.23 42.45 -14.80
CA GLN A 4 -15.99 41.98 -13.63
C GLN A 4 -16.91 40.80 -13.96
N LEU A 5 -17.45 40.74 -15.18
CA LEU A 5 -18.28 39.64 -15.65
C LEU A 5 -17.44 38.34 -15.84
N LEU A 6 -16.19 38.47 -16.32
CA LEU A 6 -15.30 37.32 -16.52
C LEU A 6 -14.89 36.69 -15.17
N MET A 7 -14.56 37.52 -14.17
CA MET A 7 -14.24 37.06 -12.83
C MET A 7 -15.43 36.40 -12.11
N ALA A 8 -16.63 36.92 -12.31
CA ALA A 8 -17.86 36.35 -11.75
C ALA A 8 -18.22 35.01 -12.41
N ALA A 9 -17.96 34.83 -13.70
CA ALA A 9 -18.20 33.58 -14.41
C ALA A 9 -17.22 32.47 -13.97
N VAL A 10 -15.95 32.79 -13.73
CA VAL A 10 -14.94 31.86 -13.22
C VAL A 10 -15.25 31.43 -11.77
N ALA A 11 -15.68 32.38 -10.93
CA ALA A 11 -16.08 32.09 -9.54
C ALA A 11 -17.36 31.25 -9.47
N ALA A 12 -18.33 31.46 -10.35
CA ALA A 12 -19.57 30.69 -10.41
C ALA A 12 -19.34 29.25 -10.90
N LEU A 13 -18.39 29.04 -11.82
CA LEU A 13 -18.01 27.70 -12.29
C LEU A 13 -17.29 26.91 -11.19
N ALA A 14 -16.50 27.55 -10.33
CA ALA A 14 -15.82 26.95 -9.20
C ALA A 14 -16.78 26.51 -8.08
N CYS A 15 -17.90 27.23 -7.88
CA CYS A 15 -18.87 26.89 -6.83
C CYS A 15 -19.83 25.75 -7.20
N ALA A 16 -20.05 25.44 -8.48
CA ALA A 16 -21.02 24.42 -8.91
C ALA A 16 -20.50 22.97 -8.82
N LEU A 17 -19.20 22.74 -8.50
CA LEU A 17 -18.55 21.44 -8.59
C LEU A 17 -18.27 20.78 -7.21
N ILE A 18 -18.83 21.29 -6.10
CA ILE A 18 -18.46 20.83 -4.75
C ILE A 18 -19.24 19.58 -4.29
N PHE A 19 -20.20 19.07 -5.02
CA PHE A 19 -21.03 17.93 -4.60
C PHE A 19 -21.00 16.78 -5.60
N SER A 20 -20.01 15.90 -5.49
CA SER A 20 -20.20 14.50 -5.87
C SER A 20 -19.22 13.59 -5.11
N GLY A 21 -19.81 12.55 -4.54
CA GLY A 21 -19.16 11.68 -3.57
C GLY A 21 -17.96 10.90 -4.09
N GLY A 22 -17.14 10.54 -3.16
CA GLY A 22 -16.23 9.41 -3.03
C GLY A 22 -15.52 8.77 -4.23
N ALA A 23 -15.30 9.47 -5.35
CA ALA A 23 -14.46 8.97 -6.42
C ALA A 23 -12.99 9.19 -6.05
N VAL A 24 -12.18 8.14 -6.08
CA VAL A 24 -10.74 8.24 -5.91
C VAL A 24 -10.19 8.99 -7.13
N ALA A 25 -9.75 10.23 -6.89
CA ALA A 25 -9.10 11.06 -7.89
C ALA A 25 -7.69 10.53 -8.11
N GLU A 26 -7.30 10.24 -9.35
CA GLU A 26 -5.97 9.72 -9.68
C GLU A 26 -5.52 10.13 -11.09
N ILE A 27 -4.21 10.27 -11.26
CA ILE A 27 -3.60 10.28 -12.60
C ILE A 27 -3.72 8.87 -13.18
N ARG A 28 -4.34 8.74 -14.34
CA ARG A 28 -4.56 7.46 -15.01
C ARG A 28 -3.52 7.23 -16.11
N GLU A 29 -2.94 6.06 -16.13
CA GLU A 29 -2.05 5.62 -17.22
C GLU A 29 -2.81 5.61 -18.54
N GLY A 30 -2.22 6.16 -19.60
CA GLY A 30 -2.84 6.27 -20.91
C GLY A 30 -3.93 7.34 -21.01
N SER A 31 -4.02 8.27 -20.04
CA SER A 31 -4.96 9.38 -20.12
C SER A 31 -4.40 10.57 -20.90
N PHE A 32 -5.29 11.25 -21.62
CA PHE A 32 -5.04 12.56 -22.24
C PHE A 32 -5.51 13.66 -21.29
N SER A 33 -4.90 14.84 -21.39
CA SER A 33 -5.35 16.04 -20.71
C SER A 33 -5.44 17.23 -21.63
N VAL A 34 -6.36 18.14 -21.30
CA VAL A 34 -6.46 19.48 -21.90
C VAL A 34 -6.49 20.48 -20.76
N SER A 35 -5.62 21.49 -20.83
CA SER A 35 -5.30 22.36 -19.70
C SER A 35 -5.35 23.83 -20.09
N PRO A 36 -6.53 24.49 -20.12
CA PRO A 36 -6.60 25.94 -20.20
C PRO A 36 -6.07 26.56 -18.92
N GLN A 37 -5.20 27.56 -19.05
CA GLN A 37 -4.54 28.25 -17.94
C GLN A 37 -4.48 29.75 -18.19
N LEU A 38 -4.42 30.52 -17.11
CA LEU A 38 -4.17 31.95 -17.10
C LEU A 38 -3.21 32.31 -15.97
N GLY A 39 -2.46 33.39 -16.14
CA GLY A 39 -1.47 33.77 -15.14
C GLY A 39 -0.66 34.99 -15.53
N GLY A 40 0.56 35.05 -15.07
CA GLY A 40 1.51 36.10 -15.38
C GLY A 40 2.84 35.57 -15.90
N TYR A 41 3.46 36.36 -16.73
CA TYR A 41 4.81 36.18 -17.19
C TYR A 41 5.66 37.34 -16.69
N VAL A 42 6.72 37.03 -15.96
CA VAL A 42 7.63 38.00 -15.36
C VAL A 42 8.89 38.00 -16.19
N PHE A 43 9.10 39.07 -16.93
CA PHE A 43 10.33 39.30 -17.68
C PHE A 43 11.47 39.71 -16.77
N GLU A 44 12.69 39.31 -17.12
CA GLU A 44 13.89 39.82 -16.45
C GLU A 44 14.09 41.32 -16.76
N GLY A 45 14.40 42.15 -15.75
CA GLY A 45 14.33 43.60 -15.82
C GLY A 45 15.27 44.28 -16.83
N ASN A 46 16.04 43.53 -17.62
CA ASN A 46 16.91 44.06 -18.68
C ASN A 46 16.33 43.88 -20.10
N GLN A 47 15.07 43.39 -20.20
CA GLN A 47 14.40 43.14 -21.49
C GLN A 47 13.56 44.31 -22.01
N ASP A 48 13.47 45.42 -21.27
CA ASP A 48 12.61 46.59 -21.58
C ASP A 48 11.13 46.18 -21.79
N LEU A 49 10.65 45.17 -21.04
CA LEU A 49 9.30 44.65 -21.05
C LEU A 49 8.70 44.60 -19.64
N GLU A 50 7.48 45.11 -19.51
CA GLU A 50 6.71 44.98 -18.29
C GLU A 50 6.25 43.53 -18.06
N HIS A 51 5.84 43.24 -16.82
CA HIS A 51 5.27 41.92 -16.52
C HIS A 51 3.93 41.74 -17.23
N GLY A 52 3.83 40.70 -18.06
CA GLY A 52 2.68 40.42 -18.90
C GLY A 52 1.65 39.50 -18.27
N PHE A 53 0.38 39.67 -18.70
CA PHE A 53 -0.64 38.68 -18.48
C PHE A 53 -0.51 37.55 -19.51
N THR A 54 -0.67 36.28 -19.09
CA THR A 54 -0.61 35.15 -20.01
C THR A 54 -1.89 34.30 -19.96
N PHE A 55 -2.30 33.86 -21.14
CA PHE A 55 -3.33 32.84 -21.33
C PHE A 55 -2.69 31.66 -22.10
N GLY A 56 -2.90 30.44 -21.62
CA GLY A 56 -2.30 29.25 -22.23
C GLY A 56 -3.29 28.10 -22.39
N LEU A 57 -2.99 27.25 -23.36
CA LEU A 57 -3.68 26.00 -23.59
C LEU A 57 -2.65 24.88 -23.70
N GLY A 58 -2.79 23.87 -22.85
CA GLY A 58 -1.98 22.68 -22.86
C GLY A 58 -2.73 21.45 -23.36
N ALA A 59 -2.00 20.53 -23.97
CA ALA A 59 -2.45 19.18 -24.28
C ALA A 59 -1.40 18.18 -23.80
N GLY A 60 -1.80 17.19 -23.03
CA GLY A 60 -0.91 16.25 -22.39
C GLY A 60 -1.31 14.80 -22.55
N TYR A 61 -0.32 13.92 -22.32
CA TYR A 61 -0.50 12.48 -22.28
C TYR A 61 0.27 11.87 -21.10
N ASN A 62 -0.39 11.04 -20.31
CA ASN A 62 0.21 10.33 -19.19
C ASN A 62 0.62 8.91 -19.63
N PHE A 63 1.91 8.68 -19.88
CA PHE A 63 2.46 7.36 -20.28
C PHE A 63 2.30 6.35 -19.15
N THR A 64 2.54 6.81 -17.93
CA THR A 64 2.31 6.08 -16.69
C THR A 64 1.57 7.00 -15.72
N ARG A 65 1.29 6.54 -14.51
CA ARG A 65 0.73 7.41 -13.47
C ARG A 65 1.69 8.51 -13.02
N ASN A 66 3.00 8.21 -13.07
CA ASN A 66 4.03 9.14 -12.62
C ASN A 66 4.62 9.97 -13.75
N LEU A 67 4.64 9.46 -14.99
CA LEU A 67 5.30 10.12 -16.12
C LEU A 67 4.29 10.58 -17.16
N GLY A 68 4.39 11.83 -17.55
CA GLY A 68 3.61 12.42 -18.64
C GLY A 68 4.45 13.35 -19.50
N ALA A 69 3.89 13.76 -20.63
CA ALA A 69 4.39 14.84 -21.45
C ALA A 69 3.25 15.77 -21.85
N GLU A 70 3.57 17.05 -22.01
CA GLU A 70 2.59 18.09 -22.37
C GLU A 70 3.18 19.05 -23.39
N VAL A 71 2.36 19.47 -24.34
CA VAL A 71 2.63 20.62 -25.22
C VAL A 71 1.80 21.79 -24.73
N PHE A 72 2.42 22.95 -24.58
CA PHE A 72 1.77 24.18 -24.17
C PHE A 72 1.96 25.28 -25.22
N LEU A 73 0.89 26.03 -25.45
CA LEU A 73 0.89 27.28 -26.19
C LEU A 73 0.38 28.37 -25.25
N ASN A 74 1.17 29.40 -25.04
CA ASN A 74 0.82 30.55 -24.25
C ASN A 74 0.88 31.83 -25.11
N TYR A 75 -0.15 32.64 -25.01
CA TYR A 75 -0.14 34.03 -25.44
C TYR A 75 0.18 34.91 -24.25
N ILE A 76 1.07 35.89 -24.45
CA ILE A 76 1.52 36.84 -23.45
C ILE A 76 1.21 38.22 -23.97
N ASN A 77 0.52 39.05 -23.19
CA ASN A 77 0.29 40.42 -23.50
C ASN A 77 1.05 41.29 -22.48
N THR A 78 1.90 42.13 -23.00
CA THR A 78 2.80 43.02 -22.21
C THR A 78 2.96 44.36 -22.93
N GLU A 79 3.72 45.26 -22.33
CA GLU A 79 4.08 46.59 -22.86
C GLU A 79 5.59 46.80 -22.67
N THR A 80 6.16 47.69 -23.48
CA THR A 80 7.56 48.13 -23.26
C THR A 80 7.67 49.05 -22.05
N ASP A 81 8.62 48.86 -21.19
CA ASP A 81 8.88 49.70 -19.99
C ASP A 81 9.10 51.17 -20.33
N THR A 82 9.81 51.44 -21.44
CA THR A 82 10.22 52.80 -21.79
C THR A 82 9.20 53.60 -22.58
N THR A 83 8.42 52.97 -23.43
CA THR A 83 7.48 53.67 -24.35
C THR A 83 6.02 53.33 -24.09
N GLY A 84 5.70 52.28 -23.31
CA GLY A 84 4.34 51.78 -23.11
C GLY A 84 3.69 51.28 -24.40
N THR A 85 4.51 50.77 -25.33
CA THR A 85 4.00 50.19 -26.57
C THR A 85 3.54 48.75 -26.32
N ASP A 86 2.38 48.35 -26.81
CA ASP A 86 1.86 47.00 -26.72
C ASP A 86 2.81 45.99 -27.41
N VAL A 87 3.02 44.88 -26.77
CA VAL A 87 3.88 43.79 -27.26
C VAL A 87 3.19 42.46 -27.02
N ASP A 88 3.09 41.68 -28.09
CA ASP A 88 2.54 40.34 -28.04
C ASP A 88 3.66 39.29 -27.94
N GLY A 89 3.48 38.34 -27.07
CA GLY A 89 4.39 37.20 -26.92
C GLY A 89 3.70 35.87 -27.15
N TYR A 90 4.40 34.98 -27.84
CA TYR A 90 3.94 33.59 -28.08
C TYR A 90 4.97 32.61 -27.55
N LEU A 91 4.60 31.89 -26.49
CA LEU A 91 5.46 30.89 -25.86
C LEU A 91 4.90 29.50 -26.19
N TYR A 92 5.75 28.66 -26.79
CA TYR A 92 5.45 27.27 -27.11
C TYR A 92 6.48 26.36 -26.49
N ARG A 93 6.03 25.30 -25.81
CA ARG A 93 6.93 24.40 -25.09
C ARG A 93 6.44 22.95 -25.09
N LEU A 94 7.39 22.05 -25.00
CA LEU A 94 7.19 20.62 -24.78
C LEU A 94 7.83 20.26 -23.44
N ASP A 95 7.01 19.82 -22.50
CA ASP A 95 7.41 19.52 -21.13
C ASP A 95 7.27 18.03 -20.83
N GLY A 96 8.25 17.44 -20.14
CA GLY A 96 8.13 16.18 -19.43
C GLY A 96 7.69 16.45 -17.98
N LEU A 97 6.79 15.63 -17.46
CA LEU A 97 6.26 15.76 -16.11
C LEU A 97 6.53 14.50 -15.28
N TYR A 98 6.86 14.71 -14.02
CA TYR A 98 6.89 13.63 -13.03
C TYR A 98 5.91 13.96 -11.89
N HIS A 99 4.86 13.15 -11.75
CA HIS A 99 3.84 13.28 -10.73
C HIS A 99 4.24 12.49 -9.47
N PHE A 100 4.22 13.16 -8.32
CA PHE A 100 4.38 12.54 -7.02
C PHE A 100 3.00 12.16 -6.48
N MET A 101 2.91 11.00 -5.83
CA MET A 101 1.65 10.53 -5.21
C MET A 101 0.43 10.61 -6.16
N PRO A 102 0.50 10.00 -7.37
CA PRO A 102 -0.49 10.17 -8.42
C PRO A 102 -1.90 9.62 -8.06
N GLU A 103 -2.00 8.89 -6.97
CA GLU A 103 -3.24 8.30 -6.44
C GLU A 103 -3.96 9.20 -5.44
N ASN A 104 -3.37 10.36 -5.10
CA ASN A 104 -3.91 11.28 -4.12
C ASN A 104 -4.77 12.37 -4.79
N LYS A 105 -5.65 12.95 -3.99
CA LYS A 105 -6.46 14.10 -4.43
C LYS A 105 -5.61 15.35 -4.75
N LEU A 106 -4.50 15.52 -4.02
CA LEU A 106 -3.47 16.52 -4.28
C LEU A 106 -2.24 15.84 -4.87
N VAL A 107 -1.89 16.19 -6.10
CA VAL A 107 -0.80 15.61 -6.87
C VAL A 107 0.25 16.68 -7.18
N PRO A 108 1.31 16.81 -6.38
CA PRO A 108 2.45 17.63 -6.74
C PRO A 108 3.19 17.02 -7.93
N TYR A 109 3.83 17.86 -8.73
CA TYR A 109 4.68 17.41 -9.82
C TYR A 109 5.82 18.37 -10.09
N ILE A 110 6.87 17.85 -10.71
CA ILE A 110 7.93 18.62 -11.32
C ILE A 110 7.84 18.47 -12.82
N ALA A 111 8.35 19.46 -13.52
CA ALA A 111 8.43 19.39 -14.97
C ALA A 111 9.65 20.15 -15.48
N ALA A 112 10.14 19.68 -16.64
CA ALA A 112 11.18 20.33 -17.40
C ALA A 112 10.91 20.16 -18.89
N GLY A 113 11.32 21.12 -19.69
CA GLY A 113 11.03 21.10 -21.10
C GLY A 113 11.89 22.07 -21.91
N ILE A 114 11.61 22.02 -23.20
CA ILE A 114 12.23 22.87 -24.22
C ILE A 114 11.13 23.57 -25.02
N GLY A 115 11.47 24.66 -25.66
CA GLY A 115 10.50 25.40 -26.48
C GLY A 115 11.10 26.60 -27.16
N GLY A 116 10.23 27.54 -27.48
CA GLY A 116 10.59 28.85 -28.01
C GLY A 116 9.62 29.92 -27.53
N ILE A 117 10.12 31.15 -27.55
CA ILE A 117 9.33 32.34 -27.33
C ILE A 117 9.52 33.27 -28.50
N THR A 118 8.43 33.76 -29.05
CA THR A 118 8.42 34.80 -30.08
C THR A 118 7.85 36.05 -29.46
N ILE A 119 8.58 37.15 -29.53
CA ILE A 119 8.15 38.47 -29.13
C ILE A 119 7.86 39.27 -30.39
N ASP A 120 6.64 39.77 -30.52
CA ASP A 120 6.11 40.51 -31.66
C ASP A 120 5.72 41.92 -31.21
N PRO A 121 6.62 42.91 -31.33
CA PRO A 121 6.30 44.30 -31.06
C PRO A 121 5.51 44.87 -32.22
N ASP A 122 4.50 45.72 -31.94
CA ASP A 122 3.69 46.40 -32.94
C ASP A 122 4.54 47.15 -34.00
N THR A 123 5.75 47.53 -33.64
CA THR A 123 6.72 48.21 -34.53
C THR A 123 8.07 47.54 -34.43
N GLY A 124 8.46 46.77 -35.42
CA GLY A 124 9.77 46.11 -35.48
C GLY A 124 9.74 44.79 -36.23
N ASN A 125 10.72 43.96 -35.99
CA ASN A 125 10.74 42.57 -36.45
C ASN A 125 10.46 41.65 -35.28
N ASP A 126 9.81 40.56 -35.55
CA ASP A 126 9.63 39.45 -34.59
C ASP A 126 10.99 38.89 -34.18
N ASP A 127 11.14 38.69 -32.91
CA ASP A 127 12.30 38.01 -32.35
C ASP A 127 11.90 36.65 -31.75
N THR A 128 12.56 35.59 -32.19
CA THR A 128 12.26 34.22 -31.75
C THR A 128 13.48 33.58 -31.11
N SER A 129 13.37 33.30 -29.83
CA SER A 129 14.42 32.67 -29.03
C SER A 129 14.09 31.25 -28.66
N PHE A 130 15.09 30.36 -28.74
CA PHE A 130 15.00 29.02 -28.13
C PHE A 130 15.03 29.13 -26.61
N LEU A 131 14.30 28.25 -25.92
CA LEU A 131 14.28 28.23 -24.46
C LEU A 131 14.32 26.82 -23.88
N VAL A 132 14.77 26.76 -22.64
CA VAL A 132 14.51 25.66 -21.73
C VAL A 132 13.69 26.14 -20.55
N ASN A 133 12.91 25.25 -19.96
CA ASN A 133 12.18 25.59 -18.75
C ASN A 133 12.23 24.45 -17.75
N TYR A 134 12.09 24.78 -16.47
CA TYR A 134 11.90 23.83 -15.41
C TYR A 134 11.08 24.45 -14.27
N GLY A 135 10.47 23.61 -13.49
CA GLY A 135 9.69 24.06 -12.35
C GLY A 135 8.78 22.97 -11.83
N GLY A 136 7.68 23.36 -11.28
CA GLY A 136 6.72 22.42 -10.73
C GLY A 136 5.36 23.02 -10.51
N GLY A 137 4.45 22.20 -10.03
CA GLY A 137 3.10 22.60 -9.76
C GLY A 137 2.34 21.58 -8.94
N VAL A 138 1.07 21.85 -8.79
CA VAL A 138 0.14 20.97 -8.09
C VAL A 138 -1.13 20.82 -8.89
N LYS A 139 -1.70 19.61 -8.89
CA LYS A 139 -3.04 19.30 -9.40
C LYS A 139 -3.92 18.91 -8.22
N TYR A 140 -5.06 19.58 -8.05
CA TYR A 140 -6.04 19.23 -7.03
C TYR A 140 -7.30 18.72 -7.69
N PHE A 141 -7.56 17.44 -7.60
CA PHE A 141 -8.67 16.79 -8.23
C PHE A 141 -10.01 17.14 -7.56
N LEU A 142 -10.90 17.72 -8.33
CA LEU A 142 -12.30 17.94 -7.94
C LEU A 142 -13.15 16.71 -8.23
N THR A 143 -12.87 16.06 -9.36
CA THR A 143 -13.51 14.81 -9.82
C THR A 143 -12.45 13.90 -10.44
N GLU A 144 -12.83 12.72 -10.90
CA GLU A 144 -11.92 11.82 -11.64
C GLU A 144 -11.40 12.41 -12.96
N MET A 145 -12.09 13.40 -13.52
CA MET A 145 -11.79 13.98 -14.84
C MET A 145 -11.41 15.45 -14.78
N ILE A 146 -11.55 16.11 -13.64
CA ILE A 146 -11.34 17.56 -13.51
C ILE A 146 -10.42 17.83 -12.31
N ALA A 147 -9.33 18.53 -12.55
CA ALA A 147 -8.45 19.01 -11.50
C ALA A 147 -8.19 20.51 -11.63
N LEU A 148 -8.10 21.22 -10.53
CA LEU A 148 -7.47 22.54 -10.48
C LEU A 148 -5.97 22.36 -10.59
N ARG A 149 -5.31 23.24 -11.30
CA ARG A 149 -3.88 23.20 -11.55
C ARG A 149 -3.23 24.54 -11.25
N GLY A 150 -2.07 24.51 -10.58
CA GLY A 150 -1.20 25.67 -10.41
C GLY A 150 0.21 25.30 -10.83
N ASP A 151 0.86 26.15 -11.60
CA ASP A 151 2.23 25.99 -12.12
C ASP A 151 3.10 27.18 -11.76
N LEU A 152 4.37 26.90 -11.51
CA LEU A 152 5.44 27.89 -11.44
C LEU A 152 6.65 27.33 -12.23
N ARG A 153 7.09 28.11 -13.24
CA ARG A 153 8.21 27.72 -14.12
C ARG A 153 9.24 28.80 -14.21
N HIS A 154 10.49 28.42 -14.15
CA HIS A 154 11.61 29.23 -14.57
C HIS A 154 11.88 28.95 -16.05
N VAL A 155 11.98 29.99 -16.85
CA VAL A 155 12.14 29.96 -18.30
C VAL A 155 13.45 30.68 -18.63
N ILE A 156 14.36 29.98 -19.30
CA ILE A 156 15.65 30.52 -19.74
C ILE A 156 15.65 30.56 -21.25
N SER A 157 15.68 31.75 -21.85
CA SER A 157 15.89 31.93 -23.29
C SER A 157 17.35 32.14 -23.63
N PHE A 158 17.79 31.78 -24.85
CA PHE A 158 19.22 31.62 -25.15
C PHE A 158 19.80 32.62 -26.16
N ASP A 159 19.03 33.36 -26.96
CA ASP A 159 19.60 34.32 -27.90
C ASP A 159 20.28 35.45 -27.15
N ASP A 160 19.55 36.12 -26.27
CA ASP A 160 20.11 36.87 -25.14
C ASP A 160 19.70 36.13 -23.88
N THR A 161 20.64 35.68 -23.08
CA THR A 161 20.31 34.81 -21.94
C THR A 161 19.46 35.55 -20.90
N TYR A 162 18.14 35.33 -20.96
CA TYR A 162 17.17 35.88 -20.01
C TYR A 162 16.60 34.83 -19.09
N ASN A 163 16.35 35.22 -17.84
CA ASN A 163 15.81 34.39 -16.79
C ASN A 163 14.41 34.88 -16.42
N ASN A 164 13.40 34.31 -17.02
CA ASN A 164 12.02 34.70 -16.85
C ASN A 164 11.28 33.73 -15.93
N LEU A 165 10.14 34.18 -15.41
CA LEU A 165 9.26 33.37 -14.57
C LEU A 165 7.84 33.38 -15.14
N ILE A 166 7.23 32.22 -15.25
CA ILE A 166 5.79 32.09 -15.55
C ILE A 166 5.09 31.40 -14.40
N TYR A 167 3.98 31.99 -13.95
CA TYR A 167 3.06 31.37 -13.00
C TYR A 167 1.68 31.33 -13.57
N THR A 168 1.01 30.17 -13.44
CA THR A 168 -0.34 30.00 -14.00
C THR A 168 -1.25 29.22 -13.05
N LEU A 169 -2.53 29.52 -13.19
CA LEU A 169 -3.64 28.77 -12.60
C LEU A 169 -4.56 28.31 -13.71
N GLY A 170 -5.09 27.11 -13.60
CA GLY A 170 -5.92 26.53 -14.64
C GLY A 170 -6.75 25.35 -14.19
N VAL A 171 -7.33 24.71 -15.16
CA VAL A 171 -8.13 23.49 -14.98
C VAL A 171 -7.61 22.42 -15.94
N ASP A 172 -7.33 21.24 -15.39
CA ASP A 172 -7.02 20.06 -16.19
C ASP A 172 -8.29 19.26 -16.41
N PHE A 173 -8.61 18.98 -17.66
CA PHE A 173 -9.62 18.01 -18.07
C PHE A 173 -8.91 16.72 -18.49
N LEU A 174 -9.15 15.62 -17.78
CA LEU A 174 -8.54 14.31 -18.07
C LEU A 174 -9.53 13.39 -18.75
N PHE A 175 -9.09 12.73 -19.82
CA PHE A 175 -9.90 11.83 -20.63
C PHE A 175 -9.22 10.48 -20.79
N GLY A 176 -10.02 9.40 -20.79
CA GLY A 176 -9.50 8.04 -21.00
C GLY A 176 -8.63 7.54 -19.86
N GLY A 177 -7.66 6.69 -20.21
CA GLY A 177 -6.74 6.06 -19.28
C GLY A 177 -7.31 4.84 -18.57
N ARG A 178 -6.41 4.00 -18.06
CA ARG A 178 -6.74 2.81 -17.29
C ARG A 178 -6.84 3.17 -15.81
N LYS A 179 -7.98 2.92 -15.20
CA LYS A 179 -8.10 2.96 -13.74
C LYS A 179 -7.22 1.85 -13.15
N LYS A 180 -6.63 2.11 -11.99
CA LYS A 180 -6.05 1.03 -11.18
C LYS A 180 -7.15 0.00 -10.96
N ALA A 181 -6.90 -1.24 -11.38
CA ALA A 181 -7.80 -2.31 -10.98
C ALA A 181 -7.94 -2.23 -9.46
N ALA A 182 -9.16 -2.03 -8.96
CA ALA A 182 -9.39 -2.22 -7.55
C ALA A 182 -8.72 -3.55 -7.17
N PRO A 183 -8.01 -3.65 -6.03
CA PRO A 183 -7.53 -4.94 -5.55
C PRO A 183 -8.71 -5.88 -5.71
N ALA A 184 -8.56 -6.94 -6.52
CA ALA A 184 -9.64 -7.89 -6.73
C ALA A 184 -10.16 -8.17 -5.33
N ALA A 185 -11.44 -7.84 -5.08
CA ALA A 185 -12.05 -8.14 -3.80
C ALA A 185 -11.68 -9.60 -3.59
N VAL A 186 -10.84 -9.88 -2.60
CA VAL A 186 -10.44 -11.24 -2.27
C VAL A 186 -11.77 -11.93 -2.13
N ALA A 187 -12.13 -12.76 -3.12
CA ALA A 187 -13.36 -13.53 -3.06
C ALA A 187 -13.34 -14.13 -1.65
N PRO A 188 -14.40 -14.01 -0.85
CA PRO A 188 -14.40 -14.55 0.49
C PRO A 188 -13.78 -15.93 0.35
N VAL A 189 -12.59 -16.14 0.92
CA VAL A 189 -11.94 -17.45 0.93
C VAL A 189 -13.02 -18.33 1.47
N ALA A 190 -13.57 -19.22 0.63
CA ALA A 190 -14.57 -20.17 1.06
C ALA A 190 -14.00 -20.75 2.33
N ALA A 191 -14.69 -20.56 3.45
CA ALA A 191 -14.20 -20.98 4.75
C ALA A 191 -13.70 -22.40 4.55
N ALA A 192 -12.42 -22.63 4.85
CA ALA A 192 -11.84 -23.96 4.74
C ALA A 192 -12.83 -24.90 5.43
N PRO A 193 -13.18 -26.05 4.85
CA PRO A 193 -14.08 -27.00 5.49
C PRO A 193 -13.59 -27.20 6.92
N PRO A 194 -14.46 -27.22 7.93
CA PRO A 194 -14.05 -27.42 9.30
C PRO A 194 -13.11 -28.64 9.33
N PRO A 195 -11.99 -28.58 10.07
CA PRO A 195 -11.09 -29.72 10.18
C PRO A 195 -11.93 -30.96 10.57
N PRO A 196 -11.64 -32.14 10.02
CA PRO A 196 -12.35 -33.35 10.39
C PRO A 196 -12.37 -33.49 11.90
N PRO A 197 -13.46 -33.99 12.51
CA PRO A 197 -13.55 -34.17 13.94
C PRO A 197 -12.34 -35.01 14.39
N VAL A 198 -11.64 -34.54 15.38
CA VAL A 198 -10.53 -35.27 15.99
C VAL A 198 -11.15 -36.44 16.76
N LEU A 199 -10.91 -37.66 16.30
CA LEU A 199 -11.43 -38.86 16.94
C LEU A 199 -10.52 -39.25 18.14
N ASP A 200 -11.14 -39.58 19.23
CA ASP A 200 -10.60 -40.19 20.43
C ASP A 200 -11.51 -41.38 20.76
N SER A 201 -11.19 -42.56 20.26
CA SER A 201 -12.09 -43.70 20.18
C SER A 201 -12.34 -44.40 21.51
N ASP A 202 -11.35 -44.37 22.44
CA ASP A 202 -11.47 -44.98 23.77
C ASP A 202 -11.74 -43.95 24.88
N GLY A 203 -11.56 -42.66 24.56
CA GLY A 203 -11.94 -41.56 25.46
C GLY A 203 -10.97 -41.35 26.61
N ASP A 204 -9.67 -41.72 26.41
CA ASP A 204 -8.63 -41.54 27.39
C ASP A 204 -8.01 -40.11 27.39
N GLY A 205 -8.38 -39.28 26.39
CA GLY A 205 -7.93 -37.91 26.21
C GLY A 205 -6.80 -37.74 25.20
N VAL A 206 -6.33 -38.84 24.60
CA VAL A 206 -5.35 -38.82 23.51
C VAL A 206 -6.02 -39.25 22.22
N VAL A 207 -5.83 -38.42 21.19
CA VAL A 207 -6.47 -38.62 19.87
C VAL A 207 -5.92 -39.87 19.20
N ASP A 208 -6.78 -40.62 18.47
CA ASP A 208 -6.44 -41.88 17.79
C ASP A 208 -5.11 -41.82 16.98
N SER A 209 -4.84 -40.64 16.36
CA SER A 209 -3.64 -40.46 15.55
C SER A 209 -2.31 -40.37 16.34
N ARG A 210 -2.40 -40.18 17.65
CA ARG A 210 -1.27 -40.10 18.58
C ARG A 210 -1.28 -41.23 19.60
N ASP A 211 -2.42 -41.89 19.74
CA ASP A 211 -2.61 -42.98 20.68
C ASP A 211 -1.87 -44.22 20.24
N LYS A 212 -1.03 -44.75 21.14
CA LYS A 212 -0.27 -45.99 20.96
C LYS A 212 -0.90 -47.19 21.70
N CYS A 213 -1.85 -46.91 22.59
CA CYS A 213 -2.52 -47.91 23.42
C CYS A 213 -4.05 -47.85 23.22
N PRO A 214 -4.55 -48.05 21.98
CA PRO A 214 -5.99 -47.93 21.70
C PRO A 214 -6.76 -49.01 22.50
N GLY A 215 -7.73 -48.51 23.27
CA GLY A 215 -8.55 -49.34 24.14
C GLY A 215 -8.23 -49.19 25.64
N THR A 216 -7.49 -48.16 26.02
CA THR A 216 -7.31 -47.77 27.43
C THR A 216 -8.65 -47.50 28.09
N PRO A 217 -8.95 -48.11 29.26
CA PRO A 217 -10.21 -47.89 29.92
C PRO A 217 -10.42 -46.43 30.27
N LYS A 218 -11.61 -45.92 29.99
CA LYS A 218 -11.98 -44.54 30.26
C LYS A 218 -11.74 -44.13 31.72
N GLY A 219 -11.03 -43.04 31.93
CA GLY A 219 -10.73 -42.49 33.26
C GLY A 219 -9.46 -43.02 33.88
N VAL A 220 -8.72 -43.88 33.19
CA VAL A 220 -7.36 -44.29 33.59
C VAL A 220 -6.40 -43.15 33.26
N THR A 221 -5.45 -42.88 34.15
CA THR A 221 -4.40 -41.91 33.91
C THR A 221 -3.41 -42.47 32.89
N VAL A 222 -3.18 -41.72 31.79
CA VAL A 222 -2.32 -42.11 30.69
C VAL A 222 -1.16 -41.14 30.48
N ASP A 223 -0.14 -41.61 29.79
CA ASP A 223 0.95 -40.77 29.32
C ASP A 223 0.53 -39.93 28.07
N SER A 224 1.46 -39.18 27.49
CA SER A 224 1.23 -38.39 26.28
C SER A 224 0.92 -39.17 25.01
N PHE A 225 0.98 -40.49 25.07
CA PHE A 225 0.74 -41.45 23.99
C PHE A 225 -0.46 -42.36 24.24
N GLY A 226 -1.30 -42.03 25.24
CA GLY A 226 -2.49 -42.82 25.55
C GLY A 226 -2.21 -44.14 26.30
N CYS A 227 -1.01 -44.35 26.76
CA CYS A 227 -0.69 -45.60 27.47
C CYS A 227 -0.84 -45.44 28.98
N PRO A 228 -1.47 -46.39 29.68
CA PRO A 228 -1.57 -46.37 31.14
C PRO A 228 -0.23 -46.26 31.82
N LEU A 229 -0.15 -45.55 32.94
CA LEU A 229 1.08 -45.40 33.70
C LEU A 229 1.41 -46.68 34.48
N ASP A 230 2.70 -46.97 34.60
CA ASP A 230 3.30 -47.96 35.46
C ASP A 230 4.40 -47.21 36.23
N THR A 231 4.04 -46.70 37.44
CA THR A 231 4.87 -45.73 38.15
C THR A 231 6.09 -46.33 38.78
N ASP A 232 6.04 -47.58 39.27
CA ASP A 232 7.18 -48.28 39.91
C ASP A 232 7.92 -49.19 38.94
N GLY A 233 7.34 -49.47 37.76
CA GLY A 233 7.99 -50.21 36.69
C GLY A 233 8.10 -51.72 36.96
N ASP A 234 7.10 -52.25 37.67
CA ASP A 234 7.04 -53.71 37.99
C ASP A 234 6.35 -54.53 36.88
N GLY A 235 5.71 -53.81 35.88
CA GLY A 235 5.01 -54.42 34.75
C GLY A 235 3.51 -54.51 34.93
N VAL A 236 2.94 -54.01 36.01
CA VAL A 236 1.52 -53.88 36.27
C VAL A 236 1.12 -52.40 36.26
N PHE A 237 0.14 -52.04 35.48
CA PHE A 237 -0.25 -50.63 35.39
C PHE A 237 -0.87 -50.12 36.70
N ASP A 238 -0.63 -48.84 37.05
CA ASP A 238 -1.06 -48.19 38.30
C ASP A 238 -2.54 -48.46 38.66
N TYR A 239 -3.43 -48.53 37.65
CA TYR A 239 -4.87 -48.75 37.88
C TYR A 239 -5.22 -50.22 38.24
N LEU A 240 -4.30 -51.16 38.01
CA LEU A 240 -4.43 -52.57 38.36
C LEU A 240 -3.54 -52.93 39.56
N ASP A 241 -2.55 -52.13 39.84
CA ASP A 241 -1.55 -52.38 40.87
C ASP A 241 -2.10 -52.15 42.28
N LYS A 242 -1.98 -53.12 43.15
CA LYS A 242 -2.35 -53.08 44.57
C LYS A 242 -1.16 -52.84 45.49
N CYS A 243 0.05 -52.96 44.99
CA CYS A 243 1.27 -52.80 45.74
C CYS A 243 2.18 -51.70 45.14
N PRO A 244 1.71 -50.46 45.08
CA PRO A 244 2.47 -49.40 44.45
C PRO A 244 3.77 -49.14 45.22
N GLY A 245 4.89 -49.25 44.51
CA GLY A 245 6.24 -49.10 45.06
C GLY A 245 7.02 -50.40 45.13
N THR A 246 6.60 -51.45 44.42
CA THR A 246 7.37 -52.67 44.24
C THR A 246 8.71 -52.36 43.58
N PRO A 247 9.85 -52.80 44.13
CA PRO A 247 11.14 -52.49 43.54
C PRO A 247 11.27 -53.04 42.11
N LYS A 248 11.79 -52.27 41.22
CA LYS A 248 11.95 -52.64 39.82
C LYS A 248 12.71 -53.92 39.63
N GLY A 249 12.14 -54.85 38.88
CA GLY A 249 12.74 -56.14 38.54
C GLY A 249 12.45 -57.25 39.58
N VAL A 250 11.64 -56.95 40.58
CA VAL A 250 11.08 -57.98 41.48
C VAL A 250 9.97 -58.72 40.73
N ALA A 251 9.87 -60.03 40.88
CA ALA A 251 8.78 -60.82 40.32
C ALA A 251 7.52 -60.54 41.10
N VAL A 252 6.42 -60.18 40.35
CA VAL A 252 5.14 -59.83 40.94
C VAL A 252 4.04 -60.77 40.43
N ASP A 253 2.95 -60.79 41.15
CA ASP A 253 1.70 -61.41 40.69
C ASP A 253 0.91 -60.49 39.73
N SER A 254 -0.26 -60.92 39.26
CA SER A 254 -1.12 -60.16 38.35
C SER A 254 -1.70 -58.89 38.96
N SER A 255 -1.48 -58.63 40.23
CA SER A 255 -1.91 -57.44 40.96
C SER A 255 -0.76 -56.54 41.41
N GLY A 256 0.44 -56.72 40.86
CA GLY A 256 1.62 -55.90 41.19
C GLY A 256 2.26 -56.19 42.54
N CYS A 257 1.85 -57.23 43.22
CA CYS A 257 2.40 -57.54 44.51
C CYS A 257 3.54 -58.56 44.40
N PRO A 258 4.65 -58.37 45.12
CA PRO A 258 5.77 -59.30 45.13
C PRO A 258 5.34 -60.74 45.51
N LEU A 259 5.92 -61.71 44.83
CA LEU A 259 5.61 -63.11 45.12
C LEU A 259 6.10 -63.51 46.48
N ASP A 260 5.31 -64.33 47.16
CA ASP A 260 5.65 -65.08 48.38
C ASP A 260 5.33 -66.59 48.09
N THR A 261 6.29 -67.31 47.55
CA THR A 261 6.08 -68.65 46.94
C THR A 261 5.79 -69.70 47.96
N ASP A 262 6.34 -69.63 49.16
CA ASP A 262 6.12 -70.62 50.20
C ASP A 262 5.05 -70.15 51.24
N GLY A 263 4.68 -68.88 51.18
CA GLY A 263 3.62 -68.34 52.00
C GLY A 263 3.92 -68.11 53.44
N ASP A 264 5.22 -67.94 53.76
CA ASP A 264 5.65 -67.73 55.12
C ASP A 264 5.51 -66.29 55.62
N GLY A 265 5.19 -65.31 54.67
CA GLY A 265 5.03 -63.91 54.91
C GLY A 265 6.24 -63.05 54.59
N VAL A 266 7.29 -63.64 54.01
CA VAL A 266 8.47 -62.97 53.49
C VAL A 266 8.48 -63.10 51.99
N TYR A 267 8.50 -61.93 51.29
CA TYR A 267 8.50 -61.95 49.82
C TYR A 267 9.74 -62.58 49.25
N ASP A 268 9.67 -63.38 48.19
CA ASP A 268 10.73 -64.17 47.55
C ASP A 268 12.05 -63.39 47.37
N TYR A 269 11.99 -62.11 47.02
CA TYR A 269 13.19 -61.27 46.84
C TYR A 269 13.91 -60.88 48.14
N LEU A 270 13.21 -61.01 49.27
CA LEU A 270 13.77 -60.80 50.64
C LEU A 270 14.02 -62.09 51.35
N ASP A 271 13.44 -63.20 50.89
CA ASP A 271 13.50 -64.43 51.51
C ASP A 271 14.92 -65.13 51.38
N LYS A 272 15.52 -65.42 52.47
CA LYS A 272 16.84 -66.15 52.59
C LYS A 272 16.69 -67.64 52.79
N CYS A 273 15.47 -68.06 53.04
CA CYS A 273 15.19 -69.49 53.40
C CYS A 273 13.98 -70.00 52.58
N PRO A 274 14.08 -70.06 51.24
CA PRO A 274 12.98 -70.49 50.43
C PRO A 274 12.52 -71.90 50.75
N GLY A 275 11.21 -72.06 50.99
CA GLY A 275 10.63 -73.34 51.40
C GLY A 275 10.31 -73.45 52.88
N THR A 276 10.27 -72.32 53.58
CA THR A 276 9.86 -72.27 55.01
C THR A 276 8.34 -72.55 55.13
N PRO A 277 7.89 -73.48 55.92
CA PRO A 277 6.46 -73.69 56.08
C PRO A 277 5.70 -72.51 56.59
N LYS A 278 4.48 -72.29 56.09
CA LYS A 278 3.60 -71.18 56.48
C LYS A 278 3.48 -71.05 57.99
N GLY A 279 3.82 -69.87 58.57
CA GLY A 279 3.73 -69.60 59.99
C GLY A 279 4.97 -69.96 60.83
N VAL A 280 6.09 -70.30 60.18
CA VAL A 280 7.41 -70.46 60.80
C VAL A 280 8.29 -69.36 60.25
N ALA A 281 8.41 -68.29 60.95
CA ALA A 281 9.30 -67.16 60.60
C ALA A 281 10.59 -67.25 61.42
#